data_969e872de0c0e5034ef5f9157aec6806
#
_entry.id   969e872de0c0e5034ef5f9157aec6806
#
_cell.length_a   1.000
_cell.length_b   1.000
_cell.length_c   1.000
_cell.angle_alpha   90.00
_cell.angle_beta   90.00
_cell.angle_gamma   90.00
#
_symmetry.space_group_name_H-M   'P 1'
#
loop_
_entity.id
_entity.type
_entity.pdbx_description
1 polymer ?
#
loop_
_entity_poly.entity_id
_entity_poly.type
_entity_poly.pdbx_seq_one_letter_code
_entity_poly.pdbx_strand_id
1 'polypeptide(L)'
;IDKDKVAGISFGGQMHGLVILDEKDNVIRPAILWNDGRTTKECDYLNNEIGKDKLTEYTANIAFAGFTAPKLLWVKNNEPDNFKKIAKIMLPKDYIAYRLTGVHCTDVSDASGMLLLDVKKRDWSEEMINICKISRKQLPALYESYEKVGCITKEAAMELGLPDNVCVAAGAGYNAAAAVGTGTVGDGMCNISLGTS
;
A
#
# COMPACT_ATOMS: atom_id res chain seq x y z
N ILE A 1 27.11 1.60 12.54
CA ILE A 1 25.94 1.65 13.44
C ILE A 1 26.10 0.55 14.47
N ASP A 2 25.95 0.89 15.73
CA ASP A 2 25.86 -0.06 16.83
C ASP A 2 24.49 -0.73 16.78
N LYS A 3 24.44 -2.00 16.38
CA LYS A 3 23.20 -2.72 16.13
C LYS A 3 22.37 -2.91 17.41
N ASP A 4 23.02 -3.01 18.57
CA ASP A 4 22.36 -3.18 19.86
C ASP A 4 21.60 -1.93 20.32
N LYS A 5 21.86 -0.79 19.67
CA LYS A 5 21.17 0.49 19.91
C LYS A 5 20.06 0.80 18.94
N VAL A 6 19.78 -0.10 17.98
CA VAL A 6 18.64 0.07 17.06
C VAL A 6 17.35 -0.20 17.83
N ALA A 7 16.54 0.83 18.02
CA ALA A 7 15.28 0.74 18.79
C ALA A 7 14.05 0.61 17.86
N GLY A 8 14.13 1.10 16.64
CA GLY A 8 13.00 1.09 15.72
C GLY A 8 13.37 1.19 14.25
N ILE A 9 12.45 0.72 13.40
CA ILE A 9 12.51 0.76 11.94
C ILE A 9 11.21 1.40 11.43
N SER A 10 11.34 2.27 10.44
CA SER A 10 10.21 2.84 9.69
C SER A 10 10.57 2.92 8.21
N PHE A 11 9.57 3.12 7.36
CA PHE A 11 9.74 3.08 5.90
C PHE A 11 9.17 4.33 5.24
N GLY A 12 9.89 4.86 4.25
CA GLY A 12 9.30 5.65 3.18
C GLY A 12 9.26 4.77 1.93
N GLY A 13 8.06 4.41 1.44
CA GLY A 13 7.91 3.45 0.35
C GLY A 13 7.36 4.05 -0.93
N GLN A 14 7.71 3.43 -2.08
CA GLN A 14 7.06 3.75 -3.34
C GLN A 14 5.56 3.41 -3.26
N MET A 15 4.73 4.36 -3.64
CA MET A 15 3.27 4.23 -3.62
C MET A 15 2.76 3.33 -4.75
N HIS A 16 1.48 2.91 -4.64
CA HIS A 16 0.67 2.36 -5.72
C HIS A 16 1.07 0.96 -6.24
N GLY A 17 2.23 0.43 -5.90
CA GLY A 17 2.66 -0.90 -6.32
C GLY A 17 1.70 -1.98 -5.84
N LEU A 18 1.47 -3.03 -6.64
CA LEU A 18 0.66 -4.17 -6.26
C LEU A 18 1.54 -5.38 -5.95
N VAL A 19 1.55 -5.82 -4.70
CA VAL A 19 2.10 -7.09 -4.23
C VAL A 19 0.94 -7.99 -3.79
N ILE A 20 0.89 -9.22 -4.26
CA ILE A 20 -0.16 -10.19 -3.93
C ILE A 20 0.44 -11.52 -3.46
N LEU A 21 -0.10 -12.01 -2.33
CA LEU A 21 0.31 -13.28 -1.74
C LEU A 21 -0.84 -14.28 -1.70
N ASP A 22 -0.50 -15.56 -1.74
CA ASP A 22 -1.43 -16.67 -1.51
C ASP A 22 -1.66 -16.95 0.00
N GLU A 23 -2.47 -17.95 0.31
CA GLU A 23 -2.77 -18.35 1.70
C GLU A 23 -1.56 -18.87 2.48
N LYS A 24 -0.49 -19.26 1.78
CA LYS A 24 0.78 -19.74 2.37
C LYS A 24 1.85 -18.65 2.38
N ASP A 25 1.47 -17.40 2.12
CA ASP A 25 2.36 -16.24 2.04
C ASP A 25 3.40 -16.29 0.91
N ASN A 26 3.18 -17.14 -0.08
CA ASN A 26 4.00 -17.12 -1.28
C ASN A 26 3.61 -15.96 -2.19
N VAL A 27 4.61 -15.30 -2.77
CA VAL A 27 4.39 -14.27 -3.79
C VAL A 27 3.82 -14.92 -5.05
N ILE A 28 2.60 -14.54 -5.44
CA ILE A 28 1.89 -15.14 -6.59
C ILE A 28 2.56 -14.77 -7.92
N ARG A 29 3.05 -13.54 -8.01
CA ARG A 29 3.70 -12.99 -9.20
C ARG A 29 4.61 -11.80 -8.84
N PRO A 30 5.55 -11.39 -9.72
CA PRO A 30 6.29 -10.14 -9.55
C PRO A 30 5.36 -8.94 -9.38
N ALA A 31 5.71 -7.99 -8.51
CA ALA A 31 4.95 -6.79 -8.24
C ALA A 31 4.70 -5.98 -9.53
N ILE A 32 3.50 -5.40 -9.66
CA ILE A 32 3.20 -4.40 -10.70
C ILE A 32 3.46 -3.02 -10.08
N LEU A 33 4.49 -2.33 -10.56
CA LEU A 33 4.95 -1.08 -9.97
C LEU A 33 4.16 0.14 -10.45
N TRP A 34 4.37 1.29 -9.81
CA TRP A 34 3.68 2.55 -10.07
C TRP A 34 3.83 3.07 -11.51
N ASN A 35 4.98 2.81 -12.14
CA ASN A 35 5.31 3.24 -13.51
C ASN A 35 4.84 2.28 -14.61
N ASP A 36 4.09 1.25 -14.26
CA ASP A 36 3.57 0.27 -15.21
C ASP A 36 2.24 0.75 -15.79
N GLY A 37 2.22 1.00 -17.10
CA GLY A 37 1.08 1.56 -17.84
C GLY A 37 0.08 0.53 -18.38
N ARG A 38 0.18 -0.77 -18.03
CA ARG A 38 -0.63 -1.85 -18.62
C ARG A 38 -2.14 -1.73 -18.39
N THR A 39 -2.58 -0.92 -17.41
CA THR A 39 -3.96 -0.87 -16.90
C THR A 39 -4.86 0.17 -17.56
N THR A 40 -4.56 0.60 -18.79
CA THR A 40 -5.32 1.65 -19.49
C THR A 40 -6.80 1.29 -19.61
N LYS A 41 -7.12 0.04 -19.99
CA LYS A 41 -8.51 -0.43 -20.14
C LYS A 41 -9.27 -0.42 -18.79
N GLU A 42 -8.60 -0.80 -17.72
CA GLU A 42 -9.17 -0.80 -16.38
C GLU A 42 -9.40 0.63 -15.88
N CYS A 43 -8.52 1.56 -16.21
CA CYS A 43 -8.72 2.99 -15.93
C CYS A 43 -9.90 3.55 -16.73
N ASP A 44 -10.06 3.20 -18.00
CA ASP A 44 -11.21 3.61 -18.82
C ASP A 44 -12.51 3.07 -18.23
N TYR A 45 -12.56 1.80 -17.85
CA TYR A 45 -13.71 1.21 -17.15
C TYR A 45 -14.05 1.98 -15.87
N LEU A 46 -13.06 2.21 -15.01
CA LEU A 46 -13.29 2.90 -13.74
C LEU A 46 -13.73 4.36 -13.95
N ASN A 47 -13.07 5.11 -14.84
CA ASN A 47 -13.35 6.53 -15.03
C ASN A 47 -14.62 6.80 -15.83
N ASN A 48 -14.97 5.94 -16.80
CA ASN A 48 -16.05 6.20 -17.74
C ASN A 48 -17.32 5.38 -17.44
N GLU A 49 -17.18 4.09 -17.07
CA GLU A 49 -18.35 3.24 -16.78
C GLU A 49 -18.80 3.35 -15.32
N ILE A 50 -17.87 3.28 -14.34
CA ILE A 50 -18.20 3.57 -12.94
C ILE A 50 -18.43 5.07 -12.77
N GLY A 51 -17.57 5.90 -13.34
CA GLY A 51 -17.63 7.36 -13.38
C GLY A 51 -16.73 8.03 -12.36
N LYS A 52 -16.07 9.12 -12.80
CA LYS A 52 -15.12 9.90 -11.98
C LYS A 52 -15.76 10.47 -10.72
N ASP A 53 -17.01 10.92 -10.80
CA ASP A 53 -17.72 11.51 -9.65
C ASP A 53 -17.92 10.48 -8.54
N LYS A 54 -18.34 9.25 -8.90
CA LYS A 54 -18.47 8.16 -7.93
C LYS A 54 -17.13 7.74 -7.35
N LEU A 55 -16.09 7.62 -8.18
CA LEU A 55 -14.75 7.30 -7.68
C LEU A 55 -14.26 8.35 -6.69
N THR A 56 -14.49 9.63 -7.00
CA THR A 56 -14.16 10.75 -6.10
C THR A 56 -14.97 10.70 -4.81
N GLU A 57 -16.25 10.33 -4.89
CA GLU A 57 -17.08 10.12 -3.70
C GLU A 57 -16.52 8.97 -2.83
N TYR A 58 -16.15 7.85 -3.44
CA TYR A 58 -15.72 6.64 -2.76
C TYR A 58 -14.29 6.69 -2.20
N THR A 59 -13.40 7.49 -2.83
CA THR A 59 -11.95 7.44 -2.51
C THR A 59 -11.26 8.81 -2.51
N ALA A 60 -12.00 9.90 -2.78
CA ALA A 60 -11.47 11.25 -3.02
C ALA A 60 -10.47 11.32 -4.20
N ASN A 61 -10.54 10.37 -5.15
CA ASN A 61 -9.62 10.28 -6.28
C ASN A 61 -10.31 9.74 -7.54
N ILE A 62 -9.63 9.84 -8.69
CA ILE A 62 -10.00 9.20 -9.95
C ILE A 62 -8.97 8.11 -10.30
N ALA A 63 -9.27 7.25 -11.28
CA ALA A 63 -8.36 6.16 -11.64
C ALA A 63 -7.20 6.64 -12.52
N PHE A 64 -5.98 6.24 -12.14
CA PHE A 64 -4.75 6.38 -12.92
C PHE A 64 -4.06 5.03 -13.07
N ALA A 65 -3.34 4.83 -14.18
CA ALA A 65 -2.68 3.55 -14.49
C ALA A 65 -1.68 3.11 -13.39
N GLY A 66 -1.07 4.06 -12.73
CA GLY A 66 -0.15 3.80 -11.62
C GLY A 66 -0.81 3.24 -10.36
N PHE A 67 -2.12 3.43 -10.13
CA PHE A 67 -2.79 3.07 -8.88
C PHE A 67 -3.02 1.56 -8.72
N THR A 68 -3.28 1.13 -7.48
CA THR A 68 -3.37 -0.29 -7.12
C THR A 68 -4.66 -0.94 -7.62
N ALA A 69 -5.82 -0.29 -7.49
CA ALA A 69 -7.11 -0.87 -7.90
C ALA A 69 -7.18 -1.22 -9.40
N PRO A 70 -6.72 -0.37 -10.35
CA PRO A 70 -6.63 -0.77 -11.76
C PRO A 70 -5.76 -2.00 -11.98
N LYS A 71 -4.68 -2.18 -11.21
CA LYS A 71 -3.80 -3.36 -11.32
C LYS A 71 -4.47 -4.63 -10.83
N LEU A 72 -5.27 -4.55 -9.75
CA LEU A 72 -6.10 -5.67 -9.30
C LEU A 72 -7.09 -6.10 -10.36
N LEU A 73 -7.78 -5.15 -10.99
CA LEU A 73 -8.70 -5.43 -12.11
C LEU A 73 -7.94 -6.03 -13.29
N TRP A 74 -6.76 -5.54 -13.60
CA TRP A 74 -5.92 -6.11 -14.66
C TRP A 74 -5.55 -7.57 -14.37
N VAL A 75 -5.11 -7.88 -13.15
CA VAL A 75 -4.80 -9.27 -12.75
C VAL A 75 -6.05 -10.15 -12.87
N LYS A 76 -7.21 -9.65 -12.42
CA LYS A 76 -8.49 -10.36 -12.57
C LYS A 76 -8.82 -10.68 -14.02
N ASN A 77 -8.62 -9.72 -14.93
CA ASN A 77 -9.01 -9.85 -16.33
C ASN A 77 -8.01 -10.68 -17.16
N ASN A 78 -6.72 -10.57 -16.84
CA ASN A 78 -5.64 -11.16 -17.66
C ASN A 78 -4.96 -12.36 -17.02
N GLU A 79 -5.02 -12.49 -15.68
CA GLU A 79 -4.42 -13.58 -14.91
C GLU A 79 -5.44 -14.17 -13.90
N PRO A 80 -6.64 -14.66 -14.36
CA PRO A 80 -7.73 -15.06 -13.47
C PRO A 80 -7.36 -16.16 -12.48
N ASP A 81 -6.45 -17.05 -12.83
CA ASP A 81 -5.99 -18.11 -11.92
C ASP A 81 -5.04 -17.57 -10.82
N ASN A 82 -4.29 -16.51 -11.11
CA ASN A 82 -3.54 -15.80 -10.09
C ASN A 82 -4.48 -15.00 -9.18
N PHE A 83 -5.48 -14.33 -9.77
CA PHE A 83 -6.47 -13.57 -9.00
C PHE A 83 -7.22 -14.42 -7.97
N LYS A 84 -7.62 -15.65 -8.33
CA LYS A 84 -8.30 -16.60 -7.42
C LYS A 84 -7.45 -17.01 -6.23
N LYS A 85 -6.12 -16.95 -6.32
CA LYS A 85 -5.20 -17.34 -5.26
C LYS A 85 -4.91 -16.21 -4.27
N ILE A 86 -5.34 -14.98 -4.55
CA ILE A 86 -5.01 -13.82 -3.71
C ILE A 86 -5.62 -14.01 -2.33
N ALA A 87 -4.76 -14.09 -1.32
CA ALA A 87 -5.14 -14.07 0.09
C ALA A 87 -4.78 -12.73 0.76
N LYS A 88 -3.68 -12.09 0.31
CA LYS A 88 -3.24 -10.79 0.83
C LYS A 88 -2.86 -9.84 -0.30
N ILE A 89 -3.29 -8.60 -0.17
CA ILE A 89 -2.97 -7.47 -1.05
C ILE A 89 -2.13 -6.49 -0.25
N MET A 90 -1.02 -6.05 -0.82
CA MET A 90 -0.05 -5.17 -0.14
C MET A 90 0.54 -4.15 -1.11
N LEU A 91 1.00 -3.05 -0.56
CA LEU A 91 1.95 -2.15 -1.22
C LEU A 91 3.40 -2.66 -1.02
N PRO A 92 4.38 -2.20 -1.81
CA PRO A 92 5.76 -2.68 -1.68
C PRO A 92 6.36 -2.50 -0.28
N LYS A 93 6.13 -1.34 0.40
CA LYS A 93 6.61 -1.14 1.77
C LYS A 93 5.90 -2.04 2.77
N ASP A 94 4.61 -2.30 2.58
CA ASP A 94 3.82 -3.16 3.44
C ASP A 94 4.35 -4.59 3.40
N TYR A 95 4.77 -5.07 2.23
CA TYR A 95 5.41 -6.36 2.08
C TYR A 95 6.71 -6.46 2.89
N ILE A 96 7.52 -5.40 2.90
CA ILE A 96 8.73 -5.36 3.73
C ILE A 96 8.37 -5.37 5.22
N ALA A 97 7.41 -4.54 5.65
CA ALA A 97 6.93 -4.54 7.02
C ALA A 97 6.38 -5.93 7.44
N TYR A 98 5.61 -6.57 6.54
CA TYR A 98 5.11 -7.93 6.74
C TYR A 98 6.24 -8.95 6.91
N ARG A 99 7.26 -8.92 6.06
CA ARG A 99 8.42 -9.81 6.15
C ARG A 99 9.22 -9.64 7.44
N LEU A 100 9.22 -8.43 7.99
CA LEU A 100 9.89 -8.13 9.25
C LEU A 100 9.07 -8.53 10.48
N THR A 101 7.73 -8.38 10.43
CA THR A 101 6.87 -8.47 11.63
C THR A 101 5.86 -9.61 11.60
N GLY A 102 5.55 -10.16 10.42
CA GLY A 102 4.41 -11.07 10.21
C GLY A 102 3.04 -10.37 10.25
N VAL A 103 2.98 -9.04 10.39
CA VAL A 103 1.73 -8.28 10.50
C VAL A 103 1.32 -7.75 9.13
N HIS A 104 0.13 -8.15 8.65
CA HIS A 104 -0.47 -7.65 7.42
C HIS A 104 -1.08 -6.27 7.67
N CYS A 105 -0.31 -5.23 7.41
CA CYS A 105 -0.64 -3.83 7.71
C CYS A 105 -0.29 -2.90 6.56
N THR A 106 -0.92 -1.74 6.55
CA THR A 106 -0.54 -0.57 5.74
C THR A 106 -0.82 0.71 6.53
N ASP A 107 -0.33 1.86 6.06
CA ASP A 107 -0.71 3.14 6.63
C ASP A 107 -1.69 3.92 5.75
N VAL A 108 -2.46 4.81 6.37
CA VAL A 108 -3.51 5.57 5.67
C VAL A 108 -2.97 6.51 4.60
N SER A 109 -1.72 7.01 4.72
CA SER A 109 -1.15 7.90 3.71
C SER A 109 -0.86 7.16 2.41
N ASP A 110 -0.32 5.95 2.47
CA ASP A 110 -0.02 5.12 1.30
C ASP A 110 -1.29 4.45 0.77
N ALA A 111 -2.18 3.98 1.67
CA ALA A 111 -3.47 3.40 1.31
C ALA A 111 -4.37 4.37 0.52
N SER A 112 -4.26 5.68 0.77
CA SER A 112 -5.02 6.70 0.02
C SER A 112 -4.72 6.68 -1.49
N GLY A 113 -3.50 6.27 -1.88
CA GLY A 113 -3.09 6.10 -3.27
C GLY A 113 -3.46 4.76 -3.90
N MET A 114 -4.09 3.85 -3.17
CA MET A 114 -4.52 2.55 -3.72
C MET A 114 -5.79 2.62 -4.56
N LEU A 115 -6.58 3.69 -4.45
CA LEU A 115 -7.96 3.80 -4.96
C LEU A 115 -8.89 2.73 -4.33
N LEU A 116 -8.64 2.37 -3.08
CA LEU A 116 -9.41 1.39 -2.31
C LEU A 116 -9.84 1.95 -0.94
N LEU A 117 -9.21 3.04 -0.48
CA LEU A 117 -9.50 3.69 0.80
C LEU A 117 -10.58 4.78 0.63
N ASP A 118 -11.60 4.77 1.47
CA ASP A 118 -12.46 5.95 1.71
C ASP A 118 -11.66 6.94 2.60
N VAL A 119 -11.08 7.95 1.97
CA VAL A 119 -10.20 8.92 2.65
C VAL A 119 -10.96 9.70 3.74
N LYS A 120 -12.25 9.95 3.55
CA LYS A 120 -13.09 10.69 4.53
C LYS A 120 -13.35 9.87 5.78
N LYS A 121 -13.63 8.57 5.60
CA LYS A 121 -13.86 7.63 6.70
C LYS A 121 -12.56 7.08 7.29
N ARG A 122 -11.44 7.22 6.57
CA ARG A 122 -10.13 6.59 6.89
C ARG A 122 -10.27 5.07 7.06
N ASP A 123 -11.06 4.46 6.19
CA ASP A 123 -11.33 3.02 6.16
C ASP A 123 -11.48 2.53 4.72
N TRP A 124 -11.46 1.23 4.52
CA TRP A 124 -11.61 0.63 3.19
C TRP A 124 -12.99 0.94 2.60
N SER A 125 -13.04 1.35 1.33
CA SER A 125 -14.29 1.60 0.60
C SER A 125 -14.95 0.28 0.21
N GLU A 126 -16.13 0.01 0.75
CA GLU A 126 -16.93 -1.17 0.42
C GLU A 126 -17.34 -1.17 -1.06
N GLU A 127 -17.61 0.01 -1.62
CA GLU A 127 -17.91 0.19 -3.04
C GLU A 127 -16.73 -0.27 -3.91
N MET A 128 -15.51 0.14 -3.57
CA MET A 128 -14.33 -0.26 -4.33
C MET A 128 -13.95 -1.73 -4.14
N ILE A 129 -14.15 -2.27 -2.94
CA ILE A 129 -14.02 -3.72 -2.67
C ILE A 129 -14.94 -4.50 -3.63
N ASN A 130 -16.21 -4.09 -3.74
CA ASN A 130 -17.19 -4.72 -4.61
C ASN A 130 -16.85 -4.57 -6.10
N ILE A 131 -16.39 -3.39 -6.53
CA ILE A 131 -15.96 -3.11 -7.91
C ILE A 131 -14.76 -4.00 -8.28
N CYS A 132 -13.77 -4.07 -7.42
CA CYS A 132 -12.57 -4.88 -7.64
C CYS A 132 -12.79 -6.39 -7.46
N LYS A 133 -13.96 -6.80 -6.95
CA LYS A 133 -14.30 -8.22 -6.68
C LYS A 133 -13.32 -8.90 -5.71
N ILE A 134 -12.87 -8.14 -4.72
CA ILE A 134 -12.05 -8.64 -3.61
C ILE A 134 -12.89 -8.69 -2.33
N SER A 135 -12.31 -9.16 -1.25
CA SER A 135 -12.93 -9.13 0.09
C SER A 135 -12.08 -8.29 1.04
N ARG A 136 -12.74 -7.72 2.05
CA ARG A 136 -12.05 -6.94 3.09
C ARG A 136 -10.94 -7.73 3.79
N LYS A 137 -11.08 -9.05 3.90
CA LYS A 137 -10.07 -9.94 4.51
C LYS A 137 -8.75 -9.99 3.74
N GLN A 138 -8.77 -9.67 2.45
CA GLN A 138 -7.57 -9.62 1.61
C GLN A 138 -6.81 -8.30 1.75
N LEU A 139 -7.43 -7.27 2.36
CA LEU A 139 -6.83 -5.96 2.59
C LEU A 139 -6.12 -5.91 3.94
N PRO A 140 -5.02 -5.14 4.06
CA PRO A 140 -4.26 -5.02 5.30
C PRO A 140 -5.03 -4.24 6.37
N ALA A 141 -4.64 -4.40 7.64
CA ALA A 141 -5.08 -3.53 8.71
C ALA A 141 -4.50 -2.12 8.51
N LEU A 142 -5.34 -1.10 8.76
CA LEU A 142 -4.97 0.31 8.61
C LEU A 142 -4.35 0.86 9.90
N TYR A 143 -3.27 1.60 9.76
CA TYR A 143 -2.55 2.27 10.84
C TYR A 143 -2.28 3.72 10.48
N GLU A 144 -2.00 4.55 11.47
CA GLU A 144 -1.32 5.82 11.23
C GLU A 144 0.16 5.56 10.91
N SER A 145 0.77 6.43 10.11
CA SER A 145 2.16 6.22 9.62
C SER A 145 3.18 6.08 10.76
N TYR A 146 2.93 6.69 11.91
CA TYR A 146 3.80 6.65 13.09
C TYR A 146 3.48 5.51 14.07
N GLU A 147 2.37 4.80 13.87
CA GLU A 147 1.96 3.75 14.80
C GLU A 147 2.86 2.52 14.70
N LYS A 148 3.14 1.94 15.86
CA LYS A 148 3.84 0.68 15.98
C LYS A 148 2.94 -0.46 15.50
N VAL A 149 3.37 -1.19 14.47
CA VAL A 149 2.66 -2.39 13.97
C VAL A 149 3.12 -3.67 14.67
N GLY A 150 4.30 -3.69 15.23
CA GLY A 150 4.85 -4.85 15.94
C GLY A 150 6.33 -4.67 16.26
N CYS A 151 6.96 -5.78 16.63
CA CYS A 151 8.43 -5.89 16.64
C CYS A 151 8.86 -6.84 15.54
N ILE A 152 10.14 -6.81 15.19
CA ILE A 152 10.69 -7.76 14.21
C ILE A 152 10.60 -9.19 14.77
N THR A 153 10.37 -10.15 13.85
CA THR A 153 10.37 -11.57 14.22
C THR A 153 11.78 -12.04 14.61
N LYS A 154 11.87 -13.14 15.35
CA LYS A 154 13.17 -13.72 15.71
C LYS A 154 14.02 -14.08 14.50
N GLU A 155 13.38 -14.56 13.43
CA GLU A 155 14.02 -14.90 12.17
C GLU A 155 14.61 -13.65 11.51
N ALA A 156 13.83 -12.57 11.40
CA ALA A 156 14.30 -11.30 10.85
C ALA A 156 15.42 -10.68 11.73
N ALA A 157 15.29 -10.77 13.06
CA ALA A 157 16.30 -10.29 13.99
C ALA A 157 17.64 -11.03 13.78
N MET A 158 17.61 -12.35 13.67
CA MET A 158 18.80 -13.16 13.41
C MET A 158 19.44 -12.85 12.07
N GLU A 159 18.63 -12.74 10.99
CA GLU A 159 19.11 -12.45 9.64
C GLU A 159 19.78 -11.06 9.56
N LEU A 160 19.21 -10.06 10.22
CA LEU A 160 19.71 -8.68 10.23
C LEU A 160 20.81 -8.46 11.28
N GLY A 161 20.94 -9.35 12.25
CA GLY A 161 21.81 -9.20 13.42
C GLY A 161 21.35 -8.03 14.30
N LEU A 162 20.05 -7.91 14.53
CA LEU A 162 19.40 -6.89 15.36
C LEU A 162 18.79 -7.54 16.62
N PRO A 163 18.58 -6.77 17.70
CA PRO A 163 17.77 -7.21 18.84
C PRO A 163 16.33 -7.54 18.42
N ASP A 164 15.70 -8.56 19.01
CA ASP A 164 14.35 -9.01 18.67
C ASP A 164 13.23 -8.08 19.19
N ASN A 165 13.57 -7.08 19.97
CA ASN A 165 12.66 -6.07 20.50
C ASN A 165 12.59 -4.79 19.65
N VAL A 166 13.25 -4.75 18.48
CA VAL A 166 13.21 -3.59 17.59
C VAL A 166 11.78 -3.37 17.09
N CYS A 167 11.24 -2.18 17.37
CA CYS A 167 9.89 -1.81 16.98
C CYS A 167 9.84 -1.48 15.49
N VAL A 168 8.72 -1.83 14.83
CA VAL A 168 8.45 -1.46 13.44
C VAL A 168 7.22 -0.57 13.39
N ALA A 169 7.36 0.62 12.80
CA ALA A 169 6.24 1.52 12.52
C ALA A 169 5.64 1.22 11.13
N ALA A 170 4.38 1.59 10.93
CA ALA A 170 3.67 1.38 9.66
C ALA A 170 4.38 2.06 8.47
N GLY A 171 5.07 3.17 8.73
CA GLY A 171 5.74 3.95 7.68
C GLY A 171 4.76 4.78 6.87
N ALA A 172 5.21 5.35 5.76
CA ALA A 172 4.41 6.23 4.91
C ALA A 172 4.74 6.07 3.43
N GLY A 173 3.83 6.46 2.55
CA GLY A 173 4.18 6.74 1.16
C GLY A 173 5.29 7.81 1.11
N TYR A 174 6.28 7.65 0.21
CA TYR A 174 7.48 8.49 0.26
C TYR A 174 7.19 10.00 0.12
N ASN A 175 6.11 10.40 -0.59
CA ASN A 175 5.74 11.81 -0.69
C ASN A 175 5.26 12.37 0.66
N ALA A 176 4.46 11.60 1.41
CA ALA A 176 4.04 11.97 2.76
C ALA A 176 5.23 12.03 3.73
N ALA A 177 6.11 11.02 3.65
CA ALA A 177 7.34 11.00 4.45
C ALA A 177 8.26 12.19 4.13
N ALA A 178 8.38 12.59 2.84
CA ALA A 178 9.15 13.75 2.43
C ALA A 178 8.55 15.07 2.94
N ALA A 179 7.23 15.21 2.93
CA ALA A 179 6.56 16.38 3.49
C ALA A 179 6.87 16.54 4.98
N VAL A 180 6.78 15.46 5.75
CA VAL A 180 7.16 15.47 7.18
C VAL A 180 8.64 15.78 7.34
N GLY A 181 9.51 15.11 6.56
CA GLY A 181 10.97 15.27 6.63
C GLY A 181 11.46 16.68 6.28
N THR A 182 10.71 17.43 5.46
CA THR A 182 10.99 18.83 5.12
C THR A 182 10.26 19.83 6.02
N GLY A 183 9.51 19.35 7.03
CA GLY A 183 8.75 20.21 7.93
C GLY A 183 7.51 20.85 7.29
N THR A 184 7.04 20.34 6.14
CA THR A 184 5.86 20.85 5.42
C THR A 184 4.60 20.23 5.99
N VAL A 185 4.24 20.59 7.22
CA VAL A 185 3.15 19.97 8.00
C VAL A 185 2.15 20.99 8.56
N GLY A 186 2.26 22.25 8.19
CA GLY A 186 1.39 23.33 8.66
C GLY A 186 0.48 23.89 7.56
N ASP A 187 -0.57 24.60 7.97
CA ASP A 187 -1.48 25.29 7.07
C ASP A 187 -0.72 26.29 6.17
N GLY A 188 -1.05 26.30 4.89
CA GLY A 188 -0.41 27.17 3.89
C GLY A 188 0.98 26.73 3.43
N MET A 189 1.51 25.64 3.97
CA MET A 189 2.77 25.05 3.48
C MET A 189 2.54 24.16 2.26
N CYS A 190 3.52 24.11 1.37
CA CYS A 190 3.47 23.29 0.17
C CYS A 190 4.81 22.55 -0.01
N ASN A 191 4.72 21.24 -0.22
CA ASN A 191 5.86 20.43 -0.66
C ASN A 191 5.68 20.12 -2.15
N ILE A 192 6.66 20.47 -2.95
CA ILE A 192 6.67 20.18 -4.39
C ILE A 192 7.77 19.17 -4.65
N SER A 193 7.36 17.95 -5.04
CA SER A 193 8.28 16.88 -5.44
C SER A 193 8.44 16.93 -6.97
N LEU A 194 9.65 17.22 -7.44
CA LEU A 194 10.02 17.24 -8.86
C LEU A 194 10.77 15.94 -9.17
N GLY A 195 10.07 14.94 -9.64
CA GLY A 195 10.59 13.63 -10.03
C GLY A 195 10.21 13.27 -11.46
N THR A 196 10.54 12.05 -11.87
CA THR A 196 10.19 11.48 -13.18
C THR A 196 8.77 10.93 -13.26
N SER A 197 8.00 11.02 -12.19
CA SER A 197 6.62 10.54 -12.09
C SER A 197 5.77 11.53 -11.34
#